data_4f89d3240d0c95dd0e0d4f9a21cb341e
#
_entry.id   4f89d3240d0c95dd0e0d4f9a21cb341e
#
_cell.length_a   1.000
_cell.length_b   1.000
_cell.length_c   1.000
_cell.angle_alpha   90.00
_cell.angle_beta   90.00
_cell.angle_gamma   90.00
#
_symmetry.space_group_name_H-M   'P 1'
#
loop_
_entity.id
_entity.type
_entity.pdbx_description
1 polymer ?
#
loop_
_entity_poly.entity_id
_entity_poly.type
_entity_poly.pdbx_seq_one_letter_code
_entity_poly.pdbx_strand_id
1 'polypeptide(L)'
;MSQRTVVIASRVGLHARPASLFAQAVAASGAQVTIGKPGEPSIDASSILMVMALGIGHGEEVVLESEDDGVLDQLVTLLETDLDAE
;
A
#
# COMPACT_ATOMS: atom_id res chain seq x y z
N MET A 1 -15.92 7.77 -1.18
CA MET A 1 -14.68 6.99 -1.16
C MET A 1 -13.77 7.51 -0.05
N SER A 2 -13.27 6.62 0.77
CA SER A 2 -12.42 7.01 1.89
C SER A 2 -10.96 6.98 1.51
N GLN A 3 -10.17 7.78 2.19
CA GLN A 3 -8.72 7.87 1.97
C GLN A 3 -7.99 7.65 3.28
N ARG A 4 -6.79 7.11 3.18
CA ARG A 4 -5.85 7.03 4.31
C ARG A 4 -4.47 7.39 3.81
N THR A 5 -3.79 8.24 4.55
CA THR A 5 -2.39 8.55 4.28
C THR A 5 -1.54 7.78 5.28
N VAL A 6 -0.52 7.09 4.79
CA VAL A 6 0.33 6.26 5.64
C VAL A 6 1.79 6.40 5.23
N VAL A 7 2.67 6.37 6.24
CA VAL A 7 4.12 6.40 6.02
C VAL A 7 4.62 4.96 5.98
N ILE A 8 5.42 4.65 4.96
CA ILE A 8 5.94 3.28 4.75
C ILE A 8 7.04 2.98 5.77
N ALA A 9 6.81 1.95 6.57
CA ALA A 9 7.74 1.54 7.63
C ALA A 9 8.77 0.52 7.17
N SER A 10 8.52 -0.19 6.07
CA SER A 10 9.47 -1.19 5.55
C SER A 10 10.78 -0.51 5.16
N ARG A 11 11.91 -1.09 5.59
CA ARG A 11 13.25 -0.54 5.34
C ARG A 11 13.58 -0.43 3.87
N VAL A 12 13.03 -1.33 3.06
CA VAL A 12 13.29 -1.34 1.62
C VAL A 12 12.19 -0.65 0.83
N GLY A 13 11.22 -0.05 1.52
CA GLY A 13 10.07 0.56 0.88
C GLY A 13 9.12 -0.48 0.32
N LEU A 14 8.30 -0.10 -0.66
CA LEU A 14 7.37 -1.02 -1.30
C LEU A 14 8.03 -1.71 -2.49
N HIS A 15 9.05 -2.52 -2.19
CA HIS A 15 9.75 -3.37 -3.14
C HIS A 15 9.49 -4.83 -2.84
N ALA A 16 9.70 -5.67 -3.83
CA ALA A 16 9.72 -7.13 -3.69
C ALA A 16 8.72 -7.68 -2.67
N ARG A 17 9.22 -8.17 -1.51
CA ARG A 17 8.37 -8.82 -0.52
C ARG A 17 7.31 -7.90 0.09
N PRO A 18 7.61 -6.67 0.52
CA PRO A 18 6.56 -5.78 1.03
C PRO A 18 5.48 -5.49 0.00
N ALA A 19 5.86 -5.23 -1.25
CA ALA A 19 4.90 -4.98 -2.32
C ALA A 19 4.04 -6.21 -2.58
N SER A 20 4.64 -7.39 -2.56
CA SER A 20 3.93 -8.65 -2.75
C SER A 20 2.91 -8.89 -1.63
N LEU A 21 3.33 -8.72 -0.39
CA LEU A 21 2.45 -8.90 0.77
C LEU A 21 1.28 -7.91 0.75
N PHE A 22 1.57 -6.66 0.42
CA PHE A 22 0.54 -5.63 0.32
C PHE A 22 -0.46 -5.94 -0.79
N ALA A 23 0.02 -6.23 -1.99
CA ALA A 23 -0.85 -6.52 -3.13
C ALA A 23 -1.70 -7.78 -2.89
N GLN A 24 -1.13 -8.80 -2.26
CA GLN A 24 -1.87 -10.01 -1.90
C GLN A 24 -2.98 -9.71 -0.90
N ALA A 25 -2.69 -8.87 0.10
CA ALA A 25 -3.70 -8.48 1.08
C ALA A 25 -4.86 -7.73 0.41
N VAL A 26 -4.56 -6.84 -0.54
CA VAL A 26 -5.58 -6.12 -1.30
C VAL A 26 -6.43 -7.11 -2.10
N ALA A 27 -5.80 -8.03 -2.80
CA ALA A 27 -6.52 -9.02 -3.61
C ALA A 27 -7.39 -9.93 -2.74
N ALA A 28 -6.88 -10.35 -1.59
CA ALA A 28 -7.61 -11.24 -0.68
C ALA A 28 -8.82 -10.54 -0.05
N SER A 29 -8.78 -9.22 0.08
CA SER A 29 -9.89 -8.46 0.69
C SER A 29 -11.13 -8.43 -0.20
N GLY A 30 -10.97 -8.61 -1.51
CA GLY A 30 -12.06 -8.48 -2.47
C GLY A 30 -12.50 -7.05 -2.73
N ALA A 31 -11.91 -6.07 -2.06
CA ALA A 31 -12.24 -4.66 -2.25
C ALA A 31 -11.34 -4.04 -3.33
N GLN A 32 -11.86 -2.99 -3.96
CA GLN A 32 -11.03 -2.20 -4.87
C GLN A 32 -10.28 -1.15 -4.07
N VAL A 33 -8.96 -1.17 -4.18
CA VAL A 33 -8.09 -0.24 -3.47
C VAL A 33 -7.11 0.35 -4.46
N THR A 34 -6.88 1.65 -4.35
CA THR A 34 -5.84 2.32 -5.13
C THR A 34 -4.78 2.87 -4.20
N ILE A 35 -3.58 3.01 -4.74
CA ILE A 35 -2.43 3.56 -4.00
C ILE A 35 -1.70 4.55 -4.90
N GLY A 36 -1.22 5.63 -4.31
CA GLY A 36 -0.44 6.62 -5.03
C GLY A 36 0.34 7.49 -4.07
N LYS A 37 1.28 8.24 -4.62
CA LYS A 37 1.98 9.25 -3.85
C LYS A 37 1.09 10.49 -3.73
N PRO A 38 1.21 11.27 -2.65
CA PRO A 38 0.39 12.46 -2.50
C PRO A 38 0.54 13.39 -3.71
N GLY A 39 -0.59 13.80 -4.27
CA GLY A 39 -0.61 14.70 -5.42
C GLY A 39 -0.37 14.03 -6.77
N GLU A 40 -0.18 12.72 -6.81
CA GLU A 40 0.04 11.98 -8.05
C GLU A 40 -1.11 11.02 -8.32
N PRO A 41 -1.28 10.56 -9.58
CA PRO A 41 -2.34 9.62 -9.90
C PRO A 41 -2.19 8.31 -9.12
N SER A 42 -3.32 7.75 -8.70
CA SER A 42 -3.36 6.46 -8.03
C SER A 42 -3.40 5.33 -9.04
N ILE A 43 -2.89 4.17 -8.62
CA ILE A 43 -2.89 2.95 -9.44
C ILE A 43 -3.55 1.81 -8.65
N ASP A 44 -3.84 0.71 -9.35
CA ASP A 44 -4.45 -0.47 -8.74
C ASP A 44 -3.50 -1.12 -7.73
N ALA A 45 -3.90 -1.10 -6.47
CA ALA A 45 -3.07 -1.60 -5.38
C ALA A 45 -2.97 -3.14 -5.34
N SER A 46 -3.78 -3.85 -6.13
CA SER A 46 -3.70 -5.31 -6.21
C SER A 46 -2.63 -5.80 -7.18
N SER A 47 -2.02 -4.90 -7.94
CA SER A 47 -0.99 -5.25 -8.91
C SER A 47 0.40 -5.04 -8.31
N ILE A 48 1.14 -6.14 -8.10
CA ILE A 48 2.49 -6.09 -7.57
C ILE A 48 3.40 -5.22 -8.45
N LEU A 49 3.31 -5.41 -9.76
CA LEU A 49 4.16 -4.67 -10.70
C LEU A 49 3.88 -3.17 -10.66
N MET A 50 2.62 -2.77 -10.56
CA MET A 50 2.27 -1.37 -10.50
C MET A 50 2.68 -0.73 -9.19
N VAL A 51 2.51 -1.45 -8.08
CA VAL A 51 2.95 -0.97 -6.77
C VAL A 51 4.46 -0.75 -6.77
N MET A 52 5.22 -1.70 -7.30
CA MET A 52 6.67 -1.58 -7.39
C MET A 52 7.08 -0.44 -8.32
N ALA A 53 6.34 -0.22 -9.40
CA ALA A 53 6.63 0.84 -10.36
C ALA A 53 6.48 2.24 -9.76
N LEU A 54 5.75 2.40 -8.65
CA LEU A 54 5.64 3.68 -7.97
C LEU A 54 6.98 4.14 -7.37
N GLY A 55 7.89 3.22 -7.12
CA GLY A 55 9.19 3.56 -6.56
C GLY A 55 9.14 4.13 -5.15
N ILE A 56 8.23 3.61 -4.32
CA ILE A 56 8.05 4.13 -2.97
C ILE A 56 9.13 3.58 -2.04
N GLY A 57 9.87 4.49 -1.41
CA GLY A 57 10.93 4.14 -0.49
C GLY A 57 10.52 4.22 0.97
N HIS A 58 11.44 3.82 1.85
CA HIS A 58 11.24 3.89 3.28
C HIS A 58 10.99 5.33 3.71
N GLY A 59 9.97 5.52 4.54
CA GLY A 59 9.63 6.85 5.06
C GLY A 59 8.80 7.71 4.13
N GLU A 60 8.50 7.25 2.92
CA GLU A 60 7.64 8.00 2.02
C GLU A 60 6.18 7.81 2.39
N GLU A 61 5.38 8.84 2.12
CA GLU A 61 3.94 8.77 2.33
C GLU A 61 3.25 8.24 1.09
N VAL A 62 2.18 7.46 1.31
CA VAL A 62 1.29 7.02 0.25
C VAL A 62 -0.15 7.31 0.65
N VAL A 63 -1.02 7.47 -0.34
CA VAL A 63 -2.44 7.65 -0.13
C VAL A 63 -3.16 6.42 -0.65
N LEU A 64 -3.94 5.80 0.23
CA LEU A 64 -4.80 4.67 -0.12
C LEU A 64 -6.23 5.15 -0.23
N GLU A 65 -6.94 4.66 -1.24
CA GLU A 65 -8.35 4.99 -1.44
C GLU A 65 -9.16 3.72 -1.64
N SER A 66 -10.31 3.63 -0.99
CA SER A 66 -11.27 2.54 -1.17
C SER A 66 -12.60 2.94 -0.59
N GLU A 67 -13.66 2.25 -0.97
CA GLU A 67 -14.97 2.41 -0.35
C GLU A 67 -15.10 1.59 0.93
N ASP A 68 -14.15 0.68 1.18
CA ASP A 68 -14.17 -0.21 2.36
C ASP A 68 -13.20 0.32 3.42
N ASP A 69 -13.74 0.99 4.43
CA ASP A 69 -12.93 1.57 5.51
C ASP A 69 -12.19 0.51 6.31
N GLY A 70 -12.82 -0.64 6.54
CA GLY A 70 -12.18 -1.73 7.29
C GLY A 70 -10.96 -2.27 6.59
N VAL A 71 -11.03 -2.42 5.27
CA VAL A 71 -9.89 -2.84 4.47
C VAL A 71 -8.78 -1.78 4.52
N LEU A 72 -9.15 -0.50 4.40
CA LEU A 72 -8.16 0.57 4.49
C LEU A 72 -7.41 0.54 5.83
N ASP A 73 -8.12 0.34 6.92
CA ASP A 73 -7.51 0.29 8.25
C ASP A 73 -6.54 -0.89 8.36
N GLN A 74 -6.90 -2.05 7.80
CA GLN A 74 -6.01 -3.22 7.78
C GLN A 74 -4.76 -2.94 6.97
N LEU A 75 -4.89 -2.30 5.81
CA LEU A 75 -3.76 -1.99 4.94
C LEU A 75 -2.85 -0.94 5.57
N VAL A 76 -3.41 0.04 6.26
CA VAL A 76 -2.61 1.03 6.99
C VAL A 76 -1.74 0.32 8.03
N THR A 77 -2.33 -0.57 8.82
CA THR A 77 -1.58 -1.34 9.83
C THR A 77 -0.46 -2.15 9.18
N LEU A 78 -0.76 -2.78 8.05
CA LEU A 78 0.23 -3.57 7.31
C LEU A 78 1.41 -2.71 6.86
N LEU A 79 1.14 -1.53 6.30
CA LEU A 79 2.18 -0.64 5.79
C LEU A 79 2.97 0.05 6.90
N GLU A 80 2.37 0.22 8.07
CA GLU A 80 3.06 0.78 9.24
C GLU A 80 3.95 -0.24 9.92
N THR A 81 3.87 -1.51 9.52
CA THR A 81 4.71 -2.58 10.02
C THR A 81 5.90 -2.76 9.08
N ASP A 82 7.09 -2.96 9.63
CA ASP A 82 8.26 -3.29 8.81
C ASP A 82 8.14 -4.74 8.34
N LEU A 83 7.68 -4.91 7.09
CA LEU A 83 7.38 -6.23 6.54
C LEU A 83 8.62 -7.06 6.27
N ASP A 84 9.80 -6.45 6.30
CA ASP A 84 11.07 -7.16 6.16
C ASP A 84 11.75 -7.40 7.50
N ALA A 85 11.17 -6.97 8.61
CA ALA A 85 11.74 -7.24 9.92
C ALA A 85 11.59 -8.72 10.25
N GLU A 86 12.61 -9.26 10.84
CA GLU A 86 12.67 -10.66 11.23
C GLU A 86 12.39 -10.83 12.72
#